data_46e77e656f5fb98ab47b9390f73379d7
#
_entry.id   46e77e656f5fb98ab47b9390f73379d7
#
_cell.length_a   1.000
_cell.length_b   1.000
_cell.length_c   1.000
_cell.angle_alpha   90.00
_cell.angle_beta   90.00
_cell.angle_gamma   90.00
#
_symmetry.space_group_name_H-M   'P 1'
#
loop_
_entity.id
_entity.type
_entity.pdbx_description
1 polymer ?
#
loop_
_entity_poly.entity_id
_entity_poly.type
_entity_poly.pdbx_seq_one_letter_code
_entity_poly.pdbx_strand_id
1 'polypeptide(L)'
;MFKLKYFILLICIATSFAACKKAELYSPAAQFTADTTAIRAFITANSIPAIKDSYGVFYQILEPGSGSFSYSGTTKVTVDYQGRLLNGTVFDDSNGTPRTFTLGGLILGWQIGIPYIQKGGKIRLLIPSYYGYGERAAGSIPANSILDFTITLTNVM
;
A
#
# COMPACT_ATOMS: atom_id res chain seq x y z
N MET A 1 31.87 -3.64 74.59
CA MET A 1 32.05 -4.59 73.50
C MET A 1 31.09 -4.11 72.37
N PHE A 2 31.62 -3.37 71.44
CA PHE A 2 30.88 -2.78 70.35
C PHE A 2 30.93 -3.70 69.11
N LYS A 3 29.79 -4.18 68.65
CA LYS A 3 29.68 -4.83 67.31
C LYS A 3 29.09 -3.83 66.36
N LEU A 4 29.99 -3.21 65.61
CA LEU A 4 29.64 -2.29 64.52
C LEU A 4 29.04 -3.10 63.38
N LYS A 5 27.74 -2.98 63.20
CA LYS A 5 27.05 -3.56 62.07
C LYS A 5 27.30 -2.67 60.85
N TYR A 6 28.08 -3.18 59.91
CA TYR A 6 28.21 -2.56 58.60
C TYR A 6 26.89 -2.68 57.87
N PHE A 7 26.19 -1.58 57.82
CA PHE A 7 25.04 -1.42 56.95
C PHE A 7 25.58 -1.17 55.55
N ILE A 8 25.72 -2.22 54.77
CA ILE A 8 26.06 -2.11 53.37
C ILE A 8 24.79 -1.59 52.67
N LEU A 9 24.80 -0.29 52.42
CA LEU A 9 23.81 0.36 51.57
C LEU A 9 24.08 -0.06 50.13
N LEU A 10 23.36 -1.10 49.69
CA LEU A 10 23.40 -1.56 48.31
C LEU A 10 22.61 -0.53 47.48
N ILE A 11 23.30 0.49 46.99
CA ILE A 11 22.76 1.44 46.03
C ILE A 11 22.60 0.67 44.72
N CYS A 12 21.40 0.15 44.50
CA CYS A 12 20.98 -0.28 43.15
C CYS A 12 20.98 0.95 42.24
N ILE A 13 22.07 1.19 41.57
CA ILE A 13 22.10 2.09 40.43
C ILE A 13 21.30 1.39 39.32
N ALA A 14 19.98 1.65 39.31
CA ALA A 14 19.16 1.36 38.18
C ALA A 14 19.63 2.28 37.05
N THR A 15 20.60 1.82 36.28
CA THR A 15 20.93 2.44 34.99
C THR A 15 19.73 2.24 34.08
N SER A 16 18.84 3.23 34.09
CA SER A 16 17.81 3.39 33.07
C SER A 16 18.52 3.57 31.74
N PHE A 17 18.73 2.48 31.03
CA PHE A 17 18.99 2.55 29.60
C PHE A 17 17.73 3.13 28.97
N ALA A 18 17.61 4.45 28.98
CA ALA A 18 16.80 5.15 28.03
C ALA A 18 17.41 4.83 26.66
N ALA A 19 16.96 3.74 26.06
CA ALA A 19 17.19 3.47 24.66
C ALA A 19 16.51 4.62 23.91
N CYS A 20 17.25 5.71 23.67
CA CYS A 20 16.89 6.64 22.62
C CYS A 20 16.74 5.80 21.35
N LYS A 21 15.51 5.45 21.00
CA LYS A 21 15.21 5.01 19.64
C LYS A 21 15.67 6.16 18.75
N LYS A 22 16.85 6.00 18.16
CA LYS A 22 17.34 6.88 17.11
C LYS A 22 16.18 6.95 16.13
N ALA A 23 15.61 8.14 15.92
CA ALA A 23 14.59 8.33 14.91
C ALA A 23 15.20 7.83 13.60
N GLU A 24 14.78 6.67 13.14
CA GLU A 24 15.24 6.16 11.85
C GLU A 24 14.76 7.17 10.83
N LEU A 25 15.71 7.76 10.11
CA LEU A 25 15.40 8.65 9.01
C LEU A 25 14.55 7.85 8.03
N TYR A 26 13.42 8.43 7.60
CA TYR A 26 12.55 7.81 6.61
C TYR A 26 13.38 7.35 5.40
N SER A 27 13.25 6.09 5.06
CA SER A 27 13.90 5.48 3.89
C SER A 27 12.85 4.93 2.95
N PRO A 28 12.63 5.55 1.78
CA PRO A 28 11.70 5.04 0.79
C PRO A 28 11.95 3.57 0.41
N ALA A 29 13.23 3.16 0.33
CA ALA A 29 13.59 1.79 -0.01
C ALA A 29 13.22 0.81 1.12
N ALA A 30 13.45 1.18 2.39
CA ALA A 30 13.06 0.37 3.53
C ALA A 30 11.54 0.26 3.63
N GLN A 31 10.82 1.37 3.43
CA GLN A 31 9.36 1.38 3.41
C GLN A 31 8.81 0.50 2.29
N PHE A 32 9.36 0.61 1.08
CA PHE A 32 8.95 -0.22 -0.04
C PHE A 32 9.17 -1.73 0.22
N THR A 33 10.27 -2.09 0.87
CA THR A 33 10.55 -3.47 1.29
C THR A 33 9.54 -3.94 2.33
N ALA A 34 9.22 -3.10 3.32
CA ALA A 34 8.20 -3.40 4.33
C ALA A 34 6.82 -3.61 3.69
N ASP A 35 6.41 -2.71 2.79
CA ASP A 35 5.13 -2.80 2.09
C ASP A 35 5.01 -4.08 1.25
N THR A 36 6.03 -4.38 0.44
CA THR A 36 6.00 -5.58 -0.41
C THR A 36 6.02 -6.87 0.42
N THR A 37 6.66 -6.86 1.59
CA THR A 37 6.62 -7.97 2.55
C THR A 37 5.23 -8.12 3.16
N ALA A 38 4.61 -7.01 3.60
CA ALA A 38 3.26 -7.01 4.14
C ALA A 38 2.22 -7.46 3.09
N ILE A 39 2.35 -7.01 1.84
CA ILE A 39 1.48 -7.47 0.74
C ILE A 39 1.62 -8.98 0.54
N ARG A 40 2.86 -9.53 0.51
CA ARG A 40 3.07 -10.98 0.38
C ARG A 40 2.39 -11.76 1.51
N ALA A 41 2.55 -11.32 2.75
CA ALA A 41 1.89 -11.94 3.89
C ALA A 41 0.36 -11.88 3.75
N PHE A 42 -0.18 -10.73 3.34
CA PHE A 42 -1.61 -10.53 3.15
C PHE A 42 -2.18 -11.43 2.05
N ILE A 43 -1.56 -11.49 0.86
CA ILE A 43 -2.05 -12.34 -0.24
C ILE A 43 -1.98 -13.84 0.12
N THR A 44 -0.95 -14.24 0.85
CA THR A 44 -0.82 -15.64 1.33
C THR A 44 -1.92 -15.97 2.34
N ALA A 45 -2.11 -15.12 3.36
CA ALA A 45 -3.11 -15.34 4.40
C ALA A 45 -4.55 -15.36 3.86
N ASN A 46 -4.81 -14.63 2.77
CA ASN A 46 -6.14 -14.52 2.16
C ASN A 46 -6.29 -15.37 0.88
N SER A 47 -5.31 -16.21 0.55
CA SER A 47 -5.32 -17.07 -0.65
C SER A 47 -5.59 -16.28 -1.94
N ILE A 48 -5.02 -15.06 -2.08
CA ILE A 48 -5.20 -14.20 -3.25
C ILE A 48 -4.13 -14.59 -4.29
N PRO A 49 -4.49 -15.04 -5.50
CA PRO A 49 -3.54 -15.43 -6.54
C PRO A 49 -2.97 -14.21 -7.27
N ALA A 50 -2.39 -13.25 -6.52
CA ALA A 50 -1.80 -12.06 -7.09
C ALA A 50 -0.36 -12.28 -7.54
N ILE A 51 0.01 -11.68 -8.67
CA ILE A 51 1.34 -11.70 -9.26
C ILE A 51 2.01 -10.35 -8.98
N LYS A 52 3.30 -10.37 -8.61
CA LYS A 52 4.11 -9.14 -8.49
C LYS A 52 4.71 -8.78 -9.84
N ASP A 53 4.49 -7.56 -10.30
CA ASP A 53 5.11 -7.04 -11.51
C ASP A 53 6.58 -6.63 -11.30
N SER A 54 7.23 -6.14 -12.36
CA SER A 54 8.62 -5.68 -12.32
C SER A 54 8.84 -4.42 -11.47
N TYR A 55 7.82 -3.61 -11.27
CA TYR A 55 7.86 -2.41 -10.42
C TYR A 55 7.60 -2.73 -8.95
N GLY A 56 6.94 -3.84 -8.65
CA GLY A 56 6.58 -4.24 -7.28
C GLY A 56 5.14 -4.00 -6.91
N VAL A 57 4.28 -3.64 -7.86
CA VAL A 57 2.82 -3.65 -7.71
C VAL A 57 2.35 -5.10 -7.82
N PHE A 58 1.43 -5.50 -6.95
CA PHE A 58 0.82 -6.83 -7.02
C PHE A 58 -0.55 -6.72 -7.67
N TYR A 59 -0.86 -7.63 -8.57
CA TYR A 59 -2.13 -7.60 -9.29
C TYR A 59 -2.74 -8.99 -9.46
N GLN A 60 -4.05 -9.01 -9.53
CA GLN A 60 -4.84 -10.18 -9.92
C GLN A 60 -5.82 -9.73 -11.02
N ILE A 61 -5.69 -10.30 -12.22
CA ILE A 61 -6.66 -10.08 -13.27
C ILE A 61 -7.87 -10.95 -12.94
N LEU A 62 -8.99 -10.31 -12.63
CA LEU A 62 -10.27 -10.98 -12.36
C LEU A 62 -11.01 -11.23 -13.68
N GLU A 63 -10.95 -10.24 -14.59
CA GLU A 63 -11.49 -10.31 -15.94
C GLU A 63 -10.52 -9.56 -16.87
N PRO A 64 -10.03 -10.16 -17.95
CA PRO A 64 -9.05 -9.50 -18.81
C PRO A 64 -9.67 -8.36 -19.64
N GLY A 65 -10.97 -8.40 -19.91
CA GLY A 65 -11.63 -7.52 -20.87
C GLY A 65 -11.37 -7.94 -22.32
N SER A 66 -11.70 -7.06 -23.26
CA SER A 66 -11.56 -7.33 -24.69
C SER A 66 -11.01 -6.12 -25.44
N GLY A 67 -10.24 -6.39 -26.51
CA GLY A 67 -9.59 -5.39 -27.34
C GLY A 67 -8.07 -5.44 -27.24
N SER A 68 -7.41 -4.46 -27.87
CA SER A 68 -5.95 -4.32 -27.91
C SER A 68 -5.54 -2.86 -27.81
N PHE A 69 -6.16 -2.12 -26.88
CA PHE A 69 -5.89 -0.71 -26.69
C PHE A 69 -4.48 -0.48 -26.14
N SER A 70 -3.73 0.46 -26.73
CA SER A 70 -2.42 0.86 -26.27
C SER A 70 -2.53 2.07 -25.35
N TYR A 71 -2.13 1.92 -24.10
CA TYR A 71 -2.23 2.95 -23.08
C TYR A 71 -1.10 3.96 -23.16
N SER A 72 -1.40 5.21 -22.85
CA SER A 72 -0.46 6.31 -22.67
C SER A 72 -0.85 7.18 -21.48
N GLY A 73 0.00 8.12 -21.09
CA GLY A 73 -0.35 9.07 -20.02
C GLY A 73 -1.56 9.96 -20.34
N THR A 74 -1.90 10.16 -21.63
CA THR A 74 -3.05 10.95 -22.05
C THR A 74 -4.33 10.14 -22.21
N THR A 75 -4.25 8.81 -22.11
CA THR A 75 -5.41 7.91 -22.20
C THR A 75 -6.45 8.27 -21.13
N LYS A 76 -7.70 8.36 -21.55
CA LYS A 76 -8.83 8.50 -20.62
C LYS A 76 -9.40 7.12 -20.30
N VAL A 77 -9.49 6.83 -19.03
CA VAL A 77 -10.05 5.59 -18.49
C VAL A 77 -11.34 5.91 -17.74
N THR A 78 -12.40 5.19 -18.03
CA THR A 78 -13.66 5.25 -17.26
C THR A 78 -13.75 3.98 -16.43
N VAL A 79 -13.79 4.14 -15.11
CA VAL A 79 -13.67 3.04 -14.17
C VAL A 79 -14.73 3.09 -13.09
N ASP A 80 -15.22 1.93 -12.71
CA ASP A 80 -15.89 1.69 -11.44
C ASP A 80 -14.87 1.05 -10.48
N TYR A 81 -14.78 1.55 -9.24
CA TYR A 81 -13.73 1.10 -8.35
C TYR A 81 -14.11 1.21 -6.88
N GLN A 82 -13.43 0.42 -6.07
CA GLN A 82 -13.38 0.57 -4.62
C GLN A 82 -11.93 0.49 -4.15
N GLY A 83 -11.52 1.45 -3.33
CA GLY A 83 -10.22 1.51 -2.68
C GLY A 83 -10.33 1.29 -1.17
N ARG A 84 -9.50 0.40 -0.63
CA ARG A 84 -9.44 0.12 0.80
C ARG A 84 -8.01 -0.06 1.28
N LEU A 85 -7.83 0.11 2.59
CA LEU A 85 -6.60 -0.26 3.28
C LEU A 85 -6.56 -1.80 3.48
N LEU A 86 -5.39 -2.37 3.79
CA LEU A 86 -5.27 -3.82 4.04
C LEU A 86 -6.12 -4.31 5.24
N ASN A 87 -6.49 -3.42 6.16
CA ASN A 87 -7.40 -3.75 7.26
C ASN A 87 -8.88 -3.78 6.85
N GLY A 88 -9.19 -3.55 5.56
CA GLY A 88 -10.53 -3.55 5.01
C GLY A 88 -11.26 -2.20 5.04
N THR A 89 -10.70 -1.16 5.68
CA THR A 89 -11.32 0.18 5.70
C THR A 89 -11.40 0.77 4.30
N VAL A 90 -12.61 1.01 3.81
CA VAL A 90 -12.86 1.68 2.52
C VAL A 90 -12.56 3.16 2.68
N PHE A 91 -11.73 3.72 1.80
CA PHE A 91 -11.37 5.14 1.80
C PHE A 91 -11.93 5.89 0.58
N ASP A 92 -12.20 5.20 -0.52
CA ASP A 92 -12.82 5.77 -1.73
C ASP A 92 -13.58 4.69 -2.50
N ASP A 93 -14.70 5.09 -3.09
CA ASP A 93 -15.60 4.20 -3.84
C ASP A 93 -16.36 5.02 -4.89
N SER A 94 -16.47 4.49 -6.10
CA SER A 94 -17.31 5.08 -7.13
C SER A 94 -18.81 4.75 -6.95
N ASN A 95 -19.12 3.82 -6.04
CA ASN A 95 -20.49 3.39 -5.72
C ASN A 95 -21.31 2.99 -6.94
N GLY A 96 -20.69 2.24 -7.87
CA GLY A 96 -21.32 1.78 -9.11
C GLY A 96 -21.56 2.87 -10.15
N THR A 97 -21.06 4.11 -9.91
CA THR A 97 -21.13 5.20 -10.88
C THR A 97 -19.73 5.42 -11.48
N PRO A 98 -19.44 4.88 -12.67
CA PRO A 98 -18.12 4.99 -13.27
C PRO A 98 -17.64 6.43 -13.43
N ARG A 99 -16.39 6.69 -13.08
CA ARG A 99 -15.74 8.00 -13.19
C ARG A 99 -14.67 7.97 -14.26
N THR A 100 -14.51 9.09 -14.98
CA THR A 100 -13.50 9.22 -16.05
C THR A 100 -12.31 10.02 -15.56
N PHE A 101 -11.11 9.48 -15.77
CA PHE A 101 -9.83 10.10 -15.40
C PHE A 101 -8.86 10.06 -16.57
N THR A 102 -7.89 10.97 -16.57
CA THR A 102 -6.70 10.86 -17.42
C THR A 102 -5.68 9.99 -16.69
N LEU A 103 -5.23 8.90 -17.32
CA LEU A 103 -4.38 7.89 -16.68
C LEU A 103 -3.11 8.47 -16.06
N GLY A 104 -2.42 9.36 -16.76
CA GLY A 104 -1.21 10.01 -16.27
C GLY A 104 -1.41 10.97 -15.09
N GLY A 105 -2.66 11.32 -14.76
CA GLY A 105 -3.00 12.12 -13.58
C GLY A 105 -3.32 11.29 -12.33
N LEU A 106 -3.32 9.96 -12.44
CA LEU A 106 -3.63 9.05 -11.34
C LEU A 106 -2.36 8.63 -10.58
N ILE A 107 -2.52 7.99 -9.43
CA ILE A 107 -1.40 7.41 -8.69
C ILE A 107 -0.65 6.39 -9.55
N LEU A 108 0.66 6.29 -9.35
CA LEU A 108 1.52 5.45 -10.19
C LEU A 108 1.08 3.98 -10.21
N GLY A 109 0.56 3.47 -9.10
CA GLY A 109 0.04 2.10 -9.04
C GLY A 109 -1.10 1.83 -10.04
N TRP A 110 -1.94 2.82 -10.32
CA TRP A 110 -2.99 2.72 -11.34
C TRP A 110 -2.42 2.83 -12.75
N GLN A 111 -1.46 3.71 -12.97
CA GLN A 111 -0.78 3.86 -14.25
C GLN A 111 -0.06 2.57 -14.66
N ILE A 112 0.48 1.84 -13.69
CA ILE A 112 1.14 0.54 -13.89
C ILE A 112 0.10 -0.57 -14.09
N GLY A 113 -0.94 -0.62 -13.26
CA GLY A 113 -1.85 -1.76 -13.17
C GLY A 113 -2.97 -1.78 -14.21
N ILE A 114 -3.58 -0.64 -14.52
CA ILE A 114 -4.70 -0.58 -15.47
C ILE A 114 -4.33 -1.14 -16.86
N PRO A 115 -3.13 -0.89 -17.40
CA PRO A 115 -2.73 -1.45 -18.70
C PRO A 115 -2.69 -2.98 -18.80
N TYR A 116 -2.78 -3.71 -17.69
CA TYR A 116 -2.87 -5.18 -17.71
C TYR A 116 -4.26 -5.70 -18.13
N ILE A 117 -5.27 -4.84 -18.21
CA ILE A 117 -6.62 -5.20 -18.64
C ILE A 117 -7.07 -4.34 -19.82
N GLN A 118 -8.13 -4.77 -20.48
CA GLN A 118 -8.76 -4.06 -21.59
C GLN A 118 -10.20 -3.64 -21.19
N LYS A 119 -10.90 -2.94 -22.08
CA LYS A 119 -12.30 -2.53 -21.86
C LYS A 119 -13.17 -3.72 -21.44
N GLY A 120 -13.96 -3.54 -20.40
CA GLY A 120 -14.75 -4.57 -19.73
C GLY A 120 -13.97 -5.42 -18.75
N GLY A 121 -12.66 -5.19 -18.63
CA GLY A 121 -11.80 -5.94 -17.71
C GLY A 121 -11.96 -5.48 -16.27
N LYS A 122 -11.55 -6.38 -15.35
CA LYS A 122 -11.54 -6.15 -13.91
C LYS A 122 -10.24 -6.63 -13.29
N ILE A 123 -9.65 -5.81 -12.46
CA ILE A 123 -8.36 -6.08 -11.83
C ILE A 123 -8.40 -5.71 -10.36
N ARG A 124 -7.69 -6.47 -9.53
CA ARG A 124 -7.34 -6.11 -8.17
C ARG A 124 -5.88 -5.70 -8.13
N LEU A 125 -5.58 -4.57 -7.49
CA LEU A 125 -4.25 -4.03 -7.34
C LEU A 125 -3.93 -3.87 -5.86
N LEU A 126 -2.81 -4.48 -5.40
CA LEU A 126 -2.25 -4.19 -4.09
C LEU A 126 -0.98 -3.36 -4.32
N ILE A 127 -1.05 -2.11 -3.92
CA ILE A 127 -0.11 -1.06 -4.32
C ILE A 127 0.72 -0.67 -3.10
N PRO A 128 2.06 -0.86 -3.13
CA PRO A 128 2.94 -0.30 -2.11
C PRO A 128 2.76 1.21 -1.99
N SER A 129 2.93 1.76 -0.79
CA SER A 129 2.70 3.18 -0.49
C SER A 129 3.48 4.11 -1.43
N TYR A 130 4.68 3.71 -1.84
CA TYR A 130 5.53 4.45 -2.79
C TYR A 130 4.82 4.77 -4.13
N TYR A 131 3.99 3.86 -4.62
CA TYR A 131 3.20 4.04 -5.85
C TYR A 131 1.78 4.55 -5.59
N GLY A 132 1.44 4.83 -4.32
CA GLY A 132 0.21 5.45 -3.87
C GLY A 132 0.45 6.90 -3.44
N TYR A 133 0.28 7.17 -2.13
CA TYR A 133 0.40 8.51 -1.54
C TYR A 133 1.69 8.71 -0.73
N GLY A 134 2.53 7.67 -0.60
CA GLY A 134 3.84 7.74 0.05
C GLY A 134 3.77 8.07 1.54
N GLU A 135 4.73 8.87 1.99
CA GLU A 135 4.86 9.30 3.39
C GLU A 135 3.86 10.39 3.81
N ARG A 136 2.95 10.78 2.93
CA ARG A 136 1.95 11.81 3.21
C ARG A 136 0.58 11.17 3.40
N ALA A 137 -0.11 11.62 4.44
CA ALA A 137 -1.51 11.29 4.59
C ALA A 137 -2.35 11.99 3.52
N ALA A 138 -3.41 11.32 3.01
CA ALA A 138 -4.30 11.87 1.99
C ALA A 138 -5.76 11.61 2.40
N GLY A 139 -6.42 12.63 2.90
CA GLY A 139 -7.78 12.48 3.46
C GLY A 139 -7.81 11.49 4.61
N SER A 140 -8.58 10.40 4.45
CA SER A 140 -8.68 9.31 5.41
C SER A 140 -7.56 8.25 5.30
N ILE A 141 -6.65 8.41 4.32
CA ILE A 141 -5.54 7.47 4.09
C ILE A 141 -4.34 7.90 4.94
N PRO A 142 -3.88 7.10 5.91
CA PRO A 142 -2.67 7.40 6.66
C PRO A 142 -1.41 7.41 5.79
N ALA A 143 -0.36 8.06 6.26
CA ALA A 143 0.97 7.98 5.64
C ALA A 143 1.45 6.52 5.53
N ASN A 144 2.20 6.22 4.48
CA ASN A 144 2.78 4.89 4.23
C ASN A 144 1.75 3.76 4.12
N SER A 145 0.53 4.08 3.67
CA SER A 145 -0.52 3.08 3.51
C SER A 145 -0.37 2.28 2.22
N ILE A 146 -0.42 0.96 2.35
CA ILE A 146 -0.63 0.06 1.22
C ILE A 146 -2.10 0.17 0.81
N LEU A 147 -2.36 0.23 -0.50
CA LEU A 147 -3.70 0.39 -1.05
C LEU A 147 -4.14 -0.90 -1.75
N ASP A 148 -5.37 -1.32 -1.50
CA ASP A 148 -6.03 -2.45 -2.14
C ASP A 148 -7.22 -1.94 -2.96
N PHE A 149 -7.07 -1.90 -4.27
CA PHE A 149 -8.10 -1.48 -5.20
C PHE A 149 -8.69 -2.66 -5.95
N THR A 150 -10.01 -2.64 -6.10
CA THR A 150 -10.71 -3.42 -7.14
C THR A 150 -11.23 -2.42 -8.18
N ILE A 151 -10.85 -2.62 -9.44
CA ILE A 151 -11.12 -1.67 -10.53
C ILE A 151 -11.76 -2.42 -11.70
N THR A 152 -12.89 -1.92 -12.18
CA THR A 152 -13.52 -2.37 -13.42
C THR A 152 -13.38 -1.29 -14.48
N LEU A 153 -12.70 -1.57 -15.58
CA LEU A 153 -12.51 -0.65 -16.71
C LEU A 153 -13.71 -0.70 -17.64
N THR A 154 -14.62 0.25 -17.50
CA THR A 154 -15.87 0.27 -18.29
C THR A 154 -15.68 0.87 -19.66
N ASN A 155 -14.74 1.81 -19.82
CA ASN A 155 -14.36 2.39 -21.11
C ASN A 155 -12.94 2.90 -21.13
N VAL A 156 -12.34 2.99 -22.32
CA VAL A 156 -11.01 3.55 -22.58
C VAL A 156 -11.01 4.30 -23.91
N MET A 157 -10.37 5.49 -23.96
CA MET A 157 -10.28 6.35 -25.14
C MET A 157 -9.02 7.24 -25.10
#